data_05ebe456e68cd358ec4891b6dcafaf95
#
_entry.id   05ebe456e68cd358ec4891b6dcafaf95
#
_cell.length_a   1.000
_cell.length_b   1.000
_cell.length_c   1.000
_cell.angle_alpha   90.00
_cell.angle_beta   90.00
_cell.angle_gamma   90.00
#
_symmetry.space_group_name_H-M   'P 1'
#
loop_
_entity.id
_entity.type
_entity.pdbx_description
1 polymer ?
#
loop_
_entity_poly.entity_id
_entity_poly.type
_entity_poly.pdbx_seq_one_letter_code
_entity_poly.pdbx_strand_id
1 'polypeptide(L)'
;MKRKLFFSIMFAVITMCGCAAGGNRQAGAEATPAPEQAPEQASEAAVMAPDFTLNDLQGKPLSLKSLRGKYVVLDFWGSWCGWCIRGIPKMKEYYAKYQGKFEILGIDCNDTEAKWKEAVKTYELPWLHVYNPQSSNLLRIYRIEGFPTKIIVGPDGSVVKTIIGEDPQFYTFLDELFK
;
A
#
# COMPACT_ATOMS: atom_id res chain seq x y z
N MET A 1 -37.34 21.89 20.43
CA MET A 1 -37.99 23.02 19.75
C MET A 1 -37.70 22.90 18.25
N LYS A 2 -38.78 22.84 17.50
CA LYS A 2 -38.83 22.64 16.04
C LYS A 2 -38.43 23.93 15.31
N ARG A 3 -37.71 23.86 14.21
CA ARG A 3 -37.88 24.81 13.09
C ARG A 3 -37.47 24.15 11.78
N LYS A 4 -38.48 23.72 11.03
CA LYS A 4 -38.45 23.44 9.62
C LYS A 4 -38.49 24.79 8.88
N LEU A 5 -37.64 24.98 7.88
CA LEU A 5 -37.85 26.01 6.87
C LEU A 5 -37.98 25.33 5.49
N PHE A 6 -39.18 25.39 4.98
CA PHE A 6 -39.54 25.14 3.58
C PHE A 6 -39.11 26.35 2.74
N PHE A 7 -38.45 26.12 1.63
CA PHE A 7 -38.41 27.12 0.55
C PHE A 7 -38.97 26.50 -0.71
N SER A 8 -40.15 27.00 -1.07
CA SER A 8 -40.88 26.75 -2.29
C SER A 8 -40.57 27.91 -3.24
N ILE A 9 -40.14 27.65 -4.48
CA ILE A 9 -40.10 28.61 -5.56
C ILE A 9 -40.50 27.86 -6.83
N MET A 10 -41.63 27.99 -7.21
CA MET A 10 -42.50 28.68 -8.16
C MET A 10 -41.99 28.63 -9.63
N PHE A 11 -42.81 27.94 -10.40
CA PHE A 11 -42.87 27.85 -11.85
C PHE A 11 -43.05 29.25 -12.53
N ALA A 12 -42.36 29.43 -13.65
CA ALA A 12 -42.81 30.41 -14.66
C ALA A 12 -42.75 29.75 -16.02
N VAL A 13 -43.94 29.52 -16.54
CA VAL A 13 -44.24 29.15 -17.94
C VAL A 13 -44.22 30.42 -18.76
N ILE A 14 -43.52 30.46 -19.86
CA ILE A 14 -43.73 31.45 -20.94
C ILE A 14 -43.92 30.68 -22.27
N THR A 15 -45.15 30.78 -22.75
CA THR A 15 -45.60 30.34 -24.05
C THR A 15 -45.58 31.56 -25.00
N MET A 16 -45.06 31.43 -26.21
CA MET A 16 -45.53 32.15 -27.43
C MET A 16 -44.77 31.58 -28.63
N CYS A 17 -45.34 30.85 -29.52
CA CYS A 17 -46.18 31.13 -30.68
C CYS A 17 -45.52 32.01 -31.74
N GLY A 18 -45.38 31.48 -32.96
CA GLY A 18 -45.05 32.25 -34.14
C GLY A 18 -44.67 31.41 -35.35
N CYS A 19 -45.59 31.31 -36.32
CA CYS A 19 -45.59 30.59 -37.59
C CYS A 19 -44.47 31.02 -38.57
N ALA A 20 -44.08 30.22 -39.50
CA ALA A 20 -44.51 29.99 -40.85
C ALA A 20 -43.39 29.61 -41.84
N ALA A 21 -43.58 28.51 -42.51
CA ALA A 21 -43.38 28.21 -43.91
C ALA A 21 -42.03 28.46 -44.64
N GLY A 22 -41.53 27.43 -45.26
CA GLY A 22 -40.57 27.48 -46.36
C GLY A 22 -39.84 26.15 -46.54
N GLY A 23 -40.34 25.32 -47.47
CA GLY A 23 -39.76 24.03 -47.76
C GLY A 23 -38.41 24.11 -48.48
N ASN A 24 -37.57 23.17 -48.27
CA ASN A 24 -36.83 22.52 -49.36
C ASN A 24 -36.32 21.13 -48.88
N ARG A 25 -36.56 20.15 -49.72
CA ARG A 25 -36.11 18.79 -49.66
C ARG A 25 -34.57 18.76 -49.91
N GLN A 26 -33.80 18.15 -49.08
CA GLN A 26 -32.62 17.42 -49.57
C GLN A 26 -32.24 16.30 -48.61
N ALA A 27 -31.90 15.23 -49.26
CA ALA A 27 -31.59 13.89 -48.86
C ALA A 27 -30.67 13.66 -47.67
N GLY A 28 -30.97 12.56 -47.01
CA GLY A 28 -30.30 11.76 -46.07
C GLY A 28 -28.77 11.82 -45.99
N ALA A 29 -28.32 11.91 -44.77
CA ALA A 29 -27.11 11.27 -44.32
C ALA A 29 -27.41 10.76 -42.91
N GLU A 30 -27.56 9.46 -42.84
CA GLU A 30 -27.66 8.65 -41.63
C GLU A 30 -26.35 8.79 -40.88
N ALA A 31 -26.31 9.58 -39.83
CA ALA A 31 -25.17 9.66 -38.92
C ALA A 31 -25.20 8.45 -38.01
N THR A 32 -24.37 7.48 -38.31
CA THR A 32 -24.01 6.38 -37.40
C THR A 32 -23.48 6.97 -36.11
N PRO A 33 -24.01 6.64 -34.91
CA PRO A 33 -23.40 7.06 -33.66
C PRO A 33 -22.04 6.38 -33.52
N ALA A 34 -21.01 7.20 -33.32
CA ALA A 34 -19.68 6.74 -32.95
C ALA A 34 -19.77 5.89 -31.67
N PRO A 35 -19.02 4.81 -31.58
CA PRO A 35 -18.99 4.02 -30.35
C PRO A 35 -18.46 4.89 -29.20
N GLU A 36 -19.31 5.06 -28.19
CA GLU A 36 -18.98 5.65 -26.90
C GLU A 36 -17.80 4.86 -26.31
N GLN A 37 -16.62 5.47 -26.38
CA GLN A 37 -15.43 4.91 -25.76
C GLN A 37 -15.66 4.92 -24.25
N ALA A 38 -15.87 3.72 -23.68
CA ALA A 38 -15.79 3.50 -22.25
C ALA A 38 -14.48 4.10 -21.73
N PRO A 39 -14.45 4.75 -20.55
CA PRO A 39 -13.22 5.27 -19.99
C PRO A 39 -12.26 4.09 -19.79
N GLU A 40 -11.20 4.08 -20.57
CA GLU A 40 -10.04 3.23 -20.38
C GLU A 40 -9.48 3.58 -19.00
N GLN A 41 -9.81 2.73 -18.02
CA GLN A 41 -9.17 2.80 -16.71
C GLN A 41 -7.67 2.54 -16.95
N ALA A 42 -6.90 3.62 -16.98
CA ALA A 42 -5.46 3.55 -16.93
C ALA A 42 -5.11 2.73 -15.68
N SER A 43 -4.67 1.49 -15.87
CA SER A 43 -4.09 0.68 -14.81
C SER A 43 -2.87 1.46 -14.32
N GLU A 44 -2.98 2.10 -13.15
CA GLU A 44 -1.79 2.66 -12.49
C GLU A 44 -0.75 1.54 -12.44
N ALA A 45 0.36 1.77 -13.14
CA ALA A 45 1.43 0.79 -13.19
C ALA A 45 1.87 0.50 -11.76
N ALA A 46 1.73 -0.76 -11.33
CA ALA A 46 2.04 -1.17 -9.98
C ALA A 46 3.48 -0.77 -9.63
N VAL A 47 3.66 -0.04 -8.54
CA VAL A 47 4.98 0.40 -8.08
C VAL A 47 5.74 -0.82 -7.57
N MET A 48 6.83 -1.19 -8.25
CA MET A 48 7.66 -2.32 -7.86
C MET A 48 8.56 -1.95 -6.69
N ALA A 49 8.65 -2.84 -5.69
CA ALA A 49 9.63 -2.71 -4.62
C ALA A 49 11.05 -2.86 -5.19
N PRO A 50 11.93 -1.87 -5.00
CA PRO A 50 13.33 -1.96 -5.42
C PRO A 50 14.01 -3.19 -4.81
N ASP A 51 14.72 -3.97 -5.63
CA ASP A 51 15.45 -5.13 -5.11
C ASP A 51 16.69 -4.69 -4.33
N PHE A 52 17.06 -5.47 -3.34
CA PHE A 52 18.28 -5.31 -2.57
C PHE A 52 18.79 -6.68 -2.10
N THR A 53 20.06 -6.72 -1.72
CA THR A 53 20.66 -7.90 -1.09
C THR A 53 21.42 -7.44 0.16
N LEU A 54 21.09 -8.01 1.30
CA LEU A 54 21.74 -7.76 2.60
C LEU A 54 22.07 -9.09 3.28
N ASN A 55 22.98 -9.07 4.22
CA ASN A 55 23.36 -10.29 4.94
C ASN A 55 22.37 -10.62 6.04
N ASP A 56 22.03 -11.91 6.14
CA ASP A 56 21.22 -12.48 7.23
C ASP A 56 22.01 -12.65 8.54
N LEU A 57 21.39 -13.24 9.55
CA LEU A 57 22.02 -13.50 10.87
C LEU A 57 23.27 -14.39 10.80
N GLN A 58 23.39 -15.21 9.76
CA GLN A 58 24.50 -16.10 9.49
C GLN A 58 25.56 -15.48 8.55
N GLY A 59 25.35 -14.22 8.15
CA GLY A 59 26.23 -13.53 7.19
C GLY A 59 26.04 -13.97 5.74
N LYS A 60 24.95 -14.68 5.43
CA LYS A 60 24.63 -15.11 4.05
C LYS A 60 23.82 -14.03 3.34
N PRO A 61 24.07 -13.79 2.05
CA PRO A 61 23.30 -12.83 1.27
C PRO A 61 21.85 -13.31 1.08
N LEU A 62 20.89 -12.45 1.44
CA LEU A 62 19.46 -12.63 1.22
C LEU A 62 18.94 -11.46 0.38
N SER A 63 18.35 -11.74 -0.80
CA SER A 63 17.76 -10.73 -1.64
C SER A 63 16.25 -10.71 -1.51
N LEU A 64 15.63 -9.53 -1.63
CA LEU A 64 14.17 -9.41 -1.68
C LEU A 64 13.59 -10.23 -2.84
N LYS A 65 14.27 -10.24 -3.99
CA LYS A 65 13.85 -11.00 -5.16
C LYS A 65 13.75 -12.51 -4.89
N SER A 66 14.57 -13.06 -3.99
CA SER A 66 14.50 -14.49 -3.63
C SER A 66 13.23 -14.87 -2.85
N LEU A 67 12.47 -13.88 -2.36
CA LEU A 67 11.22 -14.06 -1.63
C LEU A 67 9.97 -13.88 -2.51
N ARG A 68 10.12 -13.76 -3.83
CA ARG A 68 8.99 -13.68 -4.78
C ARG A 68 8.09 -14.92 -4.68
N GLY A 69 6.83 -14.75 -5.06
CA GLY A 69 5.82 -15.82 -5.01
C GLY A 69 5.01 -15.87 -3.72
N LYS A 70 5.34 -15.05 -2.72
CA LYS A 70 4.58 -14.86 -1.48
C LYS A 70 4.54 -13.39 -1.08
N TYR A 71 3.59 -13.05 -0.23
CA TYR A 71 3.59 -11.72 0.40
C TYR A 71 4.78 -11.58 1.34
N VAL A 72 5.42 -10.42 1.33
CA VAL A 72 6.54 -10.10 2.21
C VAL A 72 6.26 -8.76 2.90
N VAL A 73 6.37 -8.74 4.22
CA VAL A 73 6.36 -7.49 5.00
C VAL A 73 7.81 -7.09 5.25
N LEU A 74 8.25 -6.01 4.60
CA LEU A 74 9.51 -5.36 4.93
C LEU A 74 9.28 -4.54 6.20
N ASP A 75 9.88 -4.93 7.31
CA ASP A 75 9.78 -4.23 8.58
C ASP A 75 11.09 -3.50 8.87
N PHE A 76 11.11 -2.19 8.65
CA PHE A 76 12.24 -1.33 8.97
C PHE A 76 12.18 -0.96 10.45
N TRP A 77 13.15 -1.44 11.22
CA TRP A 77 13.17 -1.34 12.68
C TRP A 77 14.59 -1.17 13.23
N GLY A 78 14.74 -1.07 14.54
CA GLY A 78 16.02 -1.09 15.23
C GLY A 78 15.83 -1.35 16.72
N SER A 79 16.90 -1.83 17.39
CA SER A 79 16.88 -2.17 18.84
C SER A 79 16.63 -0.93 19.73
N TRP A 80 16.95 0.25 19.24
CA TRP A 80 16.75 1.54 19.88
C TRP A 80 15.31 2.08 19.73
N CYS A 81 14.50 1.49 18.86
CA CYS A 81 13.17 1.98 18.50
C CYS A 81 12.12 1.46 19.50
N GLY A 82 11.75 2.26 20.48
CA GLY A 82 10.77 1.86 21.49
C GLY A 82 9.38 1.51 20.95
N TRP A 83 8.92 2.15 19.84
CA TRP A 83 7.66 1.80 19.20
C TRP A 83 7.75 0.47 18.45
N CYS A 84 8.91 0.18 17.83
CA CYS A 84 9.15 -1.11 17.17
C CYS A 84 9.06 -2.25 18.20
N ILE A 85 9.73 -2.10 19.34
CA ILE A 85 9.74 -3.10 20.41
C ILE A 85 8.33 -3.35 20.97
N ARG A 86 7.53 -2.28 21.15
CA ARG A 86 6.14 -2.41 21.63
C ARG A 86 5.24 -3.19 20.66
N GLY A 87 5.49 -3.11 19.36
CA GLY A 87 4.72 -3.82 18.33
C GLY A 87 5.05 -5.31 18.23
N ILE A 88 6.22 -5.77 18.72
CA ILE A 88 6.68 -7.16 18.56
C ILE A 88 5.66 -8.20 19.02
N PRO A 89 5.04 -8.10 20.22
CA PRO A 89 4.08 -9.12 20.66
C PRO A 89 2.92 -9.29 19.70
N LYS A 90 2.39 -8.19 19.18
CA LYS A 90 1.28 -8.20 18.22
C LYS A 90 1.71 -8.74 16.86
N MET A 91 2.91 -8.39 16.41
CA MET A 91 3.48 -8.95 15.17
C MET A 91 3.67 -10.47 15.26
N LYS A 92 4.16 -10.99 16.39
CA LYS A 92 4.28 -12.44 16.62
C LYS A 92 2.93 -13.14 16.58
N GLU A 93 1.89 -12.54 17.20
CA GLU A 93 0.52 -13.06 17.16
C GLU A 93 0.04 -13.20 15.70
N TYR A 94 0.23 -12.15 14.88
CA TYR A 94 -0.23 -12.15 13.50
C TYR A 94 0.61 -13.04 12.58
N TYR A 95 1.93 -13.12 12.83
CA TYR A 95 2.80 -14.03 12.10
C TYR A 95 2.42 -15.50 12.33
N ALA A 96 2.08 -15.84 13.57
CA ALA A 96 1.57 -17.17 13.91
C ALA A 96 0.15 -17.41 13.35
N LYS A 97 -0.75 -16.42 13.46
CA LYS A 97 -2.14 -16.49 12.97
C LYS A 97 -2.21 -16.79 11.47
N TYR A 98 -1.34 -16.19 10.68
CA TYR A 98 -1.30 -16.31 9.23
C TYR A 98 -0.06 -17.05 8.74
N GLN A 99 0.41 -18.03 9.52
CA GLN A 99 1.59 -18.82 9.19
C GLN A 99 1.54 -19.37 7.74
N GLY A 100 2.59 -19.13 6.98
CA GLY A 100 2.71 -19.57 5.59
C GLY A 100 1.98 -18.69 4.56
N LYS A 101 1.15 -17.73 4.97
CA LYS A 101 0.48 -16.78 4.06
C LYS A 101 1.39 -15.62 3.66
N PHE A 102 2.27 -15.21 4.56
CA PHE A 102 3.26 -14.16 4.31
C PHE A 102 4.55 -14.42 5.09
N GLU A 103 5.59 -13.70 4.72
CA GLU A 103 6.86 -13.67 5.43
C GLU A 103 7.14 -12.26 5.96
N ILE A 104 7.83 -12.14 7.08
CA ILE A 104 8.38 -10.87 7.55
C ILE A 104 9.88 -10.87 7.30
N LEU A 105 10.38 -9.82 6.67
CA LEU A 105 11.79 -9.52 6.55
C LEU A 105 12.12 -8.30 7.41
N GLY A 106 12.61 -8.54 8.62
CA GLY A 106 13.08 -7.49 9.51
C GLY A 106 14.39 -6.92 9.01
N ILE A 107 14.38 -5.63 8.66
CA ILE A 107 15.53 -4.88 8.17
C ILE A 107 16.02 -4.00 9.32
N ASP A 108 17.13 -4.38 9.91
CA ASP A 108 17.72 -3.61 10.99
C ASP A 108 18.26 -2.28 10.49
N CYS A 109 18.04 -1.23 11.24
CA CYS A 109 18.41 0.12 10.87
C CYS A 109 19.10 0.86 12.02
N ASN A 110 20.26 1.45 11.70
CA ASN A 110 21.01 2.32 12.63
C ASN A 110 21.54 1.62 13.90
N ASP A 111 21.61 0.29 13.92
CA ASP A 111 22.30 -0.47 14.94
C ASP A 111 23.72 -0.84 14.51
N THR A 112 24.48 -1.37 15.45
CA THR A 112 25.64 -2.21 15.14
C THR A 112 25.16 -3.64 14.91
N GLU A 113 25.89 -4.43 14.12
CA GLU A 113 25.54 -5.82 13.86
C GLU A 113 25.40 -6.64 15.16
N ALA A 114 26.25 -6.34 16.16
CA ALA A 114 26.18 -6.98 17.48
C ALA A 114 24.87 -6.65 18.23
N LYS A 115 24.45 -5.39 18.27
CA LYS A 115 23.19 -4.97 18.90
C LYS A 115 21.97 -5.54 18.19
N TRP A 116 22.00 -5.55 16.87
CA TRP A 116 20.94 -6.19 16.08
C TRP A 116 20.78 -7.67 16.41
N LYS A 117 21.88 -8.46 16.38
CA LYS A 117 21.86 -9.89 16.71
C LYS A 117 21.37 -10.14 18.14
N GLU A 118 21.84 -9.33 19.08
CA GLU A 118 21.38 -9.36 20.48
C GLU A 118 19.88 -9.13 20.59
N ALA A 119 19.35 -8.09 19.91
CA ALA A 119 17.93 -7.75 19.95
C ALA A 119 17.07 -8.87 19.33
N VAL A 120 17.46 -9.42 18.17
CA VAL A 120 16.74 -10.54 17.55
C VAL A 120 16.63 -11.72 18.50
N LYS A 121 17.72 -12.05 19.21
CA LYS A 121 17.77 -13.12 20.21
C LYS A 121 16.92 -12.78 21.44
N THR A 122 17.09 -11.58 22.01
CA THR A 122 16.41 -11.14 23.23
C THR A 122 14.89 -11.10 23.05
N TYR A 123 14.44 -10.62 21.92
CA TYR A 123 13.01 -10.57 21.59
C TYR A 123 12.50 -11.84 20.89
N GLU A 124 13.34 -12.85 20.71
CA GLU A 124 12.97 -14.15 20.10
C GLU A 124 12.16 -13.96 18.81
N LEU A 125 12.69 -13.17 17.86
CA LEU A 125 11.97 -12.83 16.63
C LEU A 125 12.00 -14.01 15.66
N PRO A 126 10.82 -14.60 15.27
CA PRO A 126 10.79 -15.89 14.59
C PRO A 126 10.86 -15.79 13.03
N TRP A 127 10.99 -14.61 12.49
CA TRP A 127 10.97 -14.34 11.04
C TRP A 127 12.37 -14.09 10.47
N LEU A 128 12.46 -13.77 9.18
CA LEU A 128 13.73 -13.47 8.51
C LEU A 128 14.29 -12.11 8.93
N HIS A 129 15.60 -12.02 9.01
CA HIS A 129 16.29 -10.79 9.39
C HIS A 129 17.49 -10.52 8.51
N VAL A 130 17.71 -9.25 8.20
CA VAL A 130 18.91 -8.76 7.51
C VAL A 130 19.47 -7.51 8.18
N TYR A 131 20.79 -7.38 8.13
CA TYR A 131 21.52 -6.22 8.64
C TYR A 131 21.66 -5.16 7.55
N ASN A 132 21.18 -3.95 7.81
CA ASN A 132 21.36 -2.82 6.91
C ASN A 132 22.49 -1.92 7.41
N PRO A 133 23.71 -2.00 6.86
CA PRO A 133 24.83 -1.19 7.31
C PRO A 133 24.61 0.30 7.05
N GLN A 134 25.19 1.18 7.87
CA GLN A 134 25.06 2.64 7.73
C GLN A 134 25.54 3.17 6.37
N SER A 135 26.45 2.46 5.72
CA SER A 135 26.90 2.78 4.36
C SER A 135 25.87 2.49 3.27
N SER A 136 24.81 1.76 3.59
CA SER A 136 23.71 1.43 2.68
C SER A 136 22.86 2.69 2.39
N ASN A 137 22.34 2.75 1.17
CA ASN A 137 21.39 3.78 0.77
C ASN A 137 19.92 3.29 0.81
N LEU A 138 19.66 2.15 1.44
CA LEU A 138 18.36 1.48 1.42
C LEU A 138 17.24 2.35 1.99
N LEU A 139 17.49 3.04 3.11
CA LEU A 139 16.52 3.95 3.73
C LEU A 139 16.09 5.06 2.77
N ARG A 140 17.03 5.59 1.97
CA ARG A 140 16.75 6.61 0.96
C ARG A 140 15.96 6.04 -0.22
N ILE A 141 16.32 4.83 -0.68
CA ILE A 141 15.65 4.15 -1.79
C ILE A 141 14.18 3.89 -1.44
N TYR A 142 13.92 3.42 -0.22
CA TYR A 142 12.57 3.14 0.28
C TYR A 142 11.88 4.34 0.91
N ARG A 143 12.52 5.51 0.92
CA ARG A 143 12.00 6.78 1.50
C ARG A 143 11.51 6.59 2.93
N ILE A 144 12.35 5.94 3.75
CA ILE A 144 12.01 5.68 5.16
C ILE A 144 12.16 6.98 5.95
N GLU A 145 11.06 7.52 6.44
CA GLU A 145 10.98 8.78 7.19
C GLU A 145 10.78 8.57 8.69
N GLY A 146 10.40 7.37 9.11
CA GLY A 146 10.14 7.05 10.52
C GLY A 146 10.19 5.56 10.82
N PHE A 147 10.17 5.22 12.11
CA PHE A 147 10.24 3.83 12.57
C PHE A 147 9.14 3.50 13.60
N PRO A 148 8.57 2.28 13.55
CA PRO A 148 8.75 1.32 12.47
C PRO A 148 8.13 1.81 11.15
N THR A 149 8.64 1.34 10.01
CA THR A 149 7.93 1.42 8.73
C THR A 149 7.75 0.01 8.20
N LYS A 150 6.51 -0.34 7.89
CA LYS A 150 6.14 -1.64 7.33
C LYS A 150 5.67 -1.47 5.89
N ILE A 151 6.33 -2.15 4.95
CA ILE A 151 5.96 -2.15 3.52
C ILE A 151 5.54 -3.55 3.13
N ILE A 152 4.29 -3.69 2.71
CA ILE A 152 3.75 -4.97 2.26
C ILE A 152 4.01 -5.08 0.77
N VAL A 153 4.74 -6.11 0.39
CA VAL A 153 5.11 -6.44 -0.99
C VAL A 153 4.34 -7.67 -1.43
N GLY A 154 3.70 -7.59 -2.57
CA GLY A 154 2.95 -8.69 -3.18
C GLY A 154 3.83 -9.80 -3.75
N PRO A 155 3.25 -10.96 -4.11
CA PRO A 155 3.99 -12.09 -4.69
C PRO A 155 4.73 -11.76 -5.99
N ASP A 156 4.20 -10.83 -6.76
CA ASP A 156 4.81 -10.28 -7.98
C ASP A 156 5.92 -9.25 -7.71
N GLY A 157 5.98 -8.77 -6.45
CA GLY A 157 6.90 -7.77 -5.95
C GLY A 157 6.46 -6.34 -6.05
N SER A 158 5.21 -6.11 -6.36
CA SER A 158 4.60 -4.77 -6.26
C SER A 158 4.45 -4.35 -4.81
N VAL A 159 4.59 -3.05 -4.54
CA VAL A 159 4.25 -2.47 -3.24
C VAL A 159 2.74 -2.39 -3.12
N VAL A 160 2.19 -3.14 -2.17
CA VAL A 160 0.74 -3.20 -1.91
C VAL A 160 0.31 -2.12 -0.93
N LYS A 161 1.09 -1.92 0.14
CA LYS A 161 0.79 -0.92 1.17
C LYS A 161 2.04 -0.53 1.95
N THR A 162 2.11 0.74 2.35
CA THR A 162 3.12 1.25 3.28
C THR A 162 2.43 1.82 4.51
N ILE A 163 2.94 1.48 5.70
CA ILE A 163 2.43 1.93 6.98
C ILE A 163 3.60 2.42 7.81
N ILE A 164 3.51 3.66 8.28
CA ILE A 164 4.55 4.31 9.11
C ILE A 164 4.05 4.35 10.56
N GLY A 165 4.90 3.95 11.48
CA GLY A 165 4.57 3.84 12.89
C GLY A 165 3.96 2.49 13.27
N GLU A 166 3.72 2.32 14.58
CA GLU A 166 2.99 1.16 15.10
C GLU A 166 1.49 1.46 15.05
N ASP A 167 0.89 1.25 13.88
CA ASP A 167 -0.48 1.58 13.55
C ASP A 167 -1.36 0.32 13.50
N PRO A 168 -2.49 0.28 14.20
CA PRO A 168 -3.47 -0.82 14.11
C PRO A 168 -3.96 -1.14 12.71
N GLN A 169 -3.93 -0.18 11.78
CA GLN A 169 -4.29 -0.39 10.39
C GLN A 169 -3.44 -1.46 9.69
N PHE A 170 -2.20 -1.68 10.16
CA PHE A 170 -1.36 -2.77 9.65
C PHE A 170 -2.04 -4.13 9.86
N TYR A 171 -2.51 -4.38 11.05
CA TYR A 171 -3.14 -5.64 11.43
C TYR A 171 -4.51 -5.82 10.78
N THR A 172 -5.30 -4.74 10.72
CA THR A 172 -6.59 -4.74 10.01
C THR A 172 -6.39 -5.10 8.54
N PHE A 173 -5.37 -4.54 7.90
CA PHE A 173 -5.06 -4.83 6.51
C PHE A 173 -4.64 -6.30 6.31
N LEU A 174 -3.84 -6.87 7.20
CA LEU A 174 -3.51 -8.30 7.14
C LEU A 174 -4.75 -9.18 7.29
N ASP A 175 -5.69 -8.78 8.17
CA ASP A 175 -6.97 -9.49 8.33
C ASP A 175 -7.83 -9.43 7.06
N GLU A 176 -7.81 -8.34 6.34
CA GLU A 176 -8.51 -8.18 5.05
C GLU A 176 -7.85 -8.99 3.94
N LEU A 177 -6.51 -9.02 3.92
CA LEU A 177 -5.73 -9.66 2.88
C LEU A 177 -5.74 -11.19 2.95
N PHE A 178 -5.83 -11.78 4.17
CA PHE A 178 -5.63 -13.21 4.40
C PHE A 178 -6.85 -13.95 4.97
N LYS A 179 -7.99 -13.30 5.05
CA LYS A 179 -9.29 -13.93 5.42
C LYS A 179 -9.67 -15.09 4.53
#